data_f88caf9911b7492b1dcfff72e3437fcc
#
_entry.id   f88caf9911b7492b1dcfff72e3437fcc
#
_cell.length_a   1.000
_cell.length_b   1.000
_cell.length_c   1.000
_cell.angle_alpha   90.00
_cell.angle_beta   90.00
_cell.angle_gamma   90.00
#
_symmetry.space_group_name_H-M   'P 1'
#
loop_
_entity.id
_entity.type
_entity.pdbx_description
1 polymer ?
#
loop_
_entity_poly.entity_id
_entity_poly.type
_entity_poly.pdbx_seq_one_letter_code
_entity_poly.pdbx_strand_id
1 'polypeptide(L)'
;IAGMSWESSAHYYRLLNEGIRDRLGGFHSAKCLMYSVDFAEVETLQRENRWVEAAEMMVDAARRLERGGADCIILCTNTMHKLADSIERSVRIPFLHIADPTAERIITEGLDTIALLGTRFTMEEDFYRGRLEDKYDLKVLIPEKAERDLIHHVIYDELCLGQIREASRD
;
A
#
# COMPACT_ATOMS: atom_id res chain seq x y z
N ILE A 1 3.26 3.77 -10.91
CA ILE A 1 3.36 2.78 -9.83
C ILE A 1 4.60 3.09 -9.00
N ALA A 2 4.43 3.47 -7.74
CA ALA A 2 5.52 3.56 -6.77
C ALA A 2 5.65 2.20 -6.06
N GLY A 3 6.64 1.42 -6.48
CA GLY A 3 6.86 0.05 -6.04
C GLY A 3 7.73 -0.02 -4.79
N MET A 4 7.38 -0.97 -3.90
CA MET A 4 8.11 -1.30 -2.67
C MET A 4 8.68 -2.70 -2.77
N SER A 5 8.10 -3.67 -2.01
CA SER A 5 8.43 -5.06 -2.28
C SER A 5 8.08 -5.38 -3.72
N TRP A 6 8.99 -6.03 -4.42
CA TRP A 6 8.79 -6.31 -5.84
C TRP A 6 7.63 -7.29 -6.07
N GLU A 7 7.36 -8.19 -5.12
CA GLU A 7 6.21 -9.10 -5.16
C GLU A 7 4.89 -8.32 -5.22
N SER A 8 4.71 -7.36 -4.32
CA SER A 8 3.55 -6.49 -4.31
C SER A 8 3.44 -5.68 -5.60
N SER A 9 4.54 -5.07 -6.03
CA SER A 9 4.59 -4.25 -7.25
C SER A 9 4.23 -5.04 -8.50
N ALA A 10 4.72 -6.28 -8.63
CA ALA A 10 4.39 -7.18 -9.73
C ALA A 10 2.90 -7.56 -9.72
N HIS A 11 2.31 -7.76 -8.53
CA HIS A 11 0.89 -8.04 -8.39
C HIS A 11 0.03 -6.86 -8.86
N TYR A 12 0.36 -5.63 -8.44
CA TYR A 12 -0.32 -4.42 -8.92
C TYR A 12 -0.19 -4.25 -10.44
N TYR A 13 1.01 -4.44 -10.99
CA TYR A 13 1.22 -4.38 -12.44
C TYR A 13 0.33 -5.39 -13.18
N ARG A 14 0.25 -6.62 -12.68
CA ARG A 14 -0.60 -7.66 -13.26
C ARG A 14 -2.07 -7.25 -13.21
N LEU A 15 -2.59 -6.86 -12.05
CA LEU A 15 -4.00 -6.48 -11.88
C LEU A 15 -4.41 -5.28 -12.74
N LEU A 16 -3.54 -4.28 -12.89
CA LEU A 16 -3.79 -3.14 -13.77
C LEU A 16 -3.94 -3.58 -15.23
N ASN A 17 -3.05 -4.46 -15.70
CA ASN A 17 -3.12 -4.97 -17.09
C ASN A 17 -4.34 -5.87 -17.30
N GLU A 18 -4.65 -6.76 -16.36
CA GLU A 18 -5.87 -7.58 -16.39
C GLU A 18 -7.11 -6.70 -16.43
N GLY A 19 -7.22 -5.71 -15.54
CA GLY A 19 -8.37 -4.81 -15.48
C GLY A 19 -8.56 -3.96 -16.75
N ILE A 20 -7.50 -3.52 -17.41
CA ILE A 20 -7.58 -2.82 -18.69
C ILE A 20 -8.00 -3.78 -19.82
N ARG A 21 -7.42 -4.97 -19.87
CA ARG A 21 -7.79 -5.98 -20.86
C ARG A 21 -9.26 -6.38 -20.72
N ASP A 22 -9.75 -6.57 -19.51
CA ASP A 22 -11.13 -6.96 -19.24
C ASP A 22 -12.14 -5.88 -19.66
N ARG A 23 -11.75 -4.60 -19.56
CA ARG A 23 -12.60 -3.47 -19.95
C ARG A 23 -12.58 -3.16 -21.44
N LEU A 24 -11.41 -3.27 -22.08
CA LEU A 24 -11.20 -2.84 -23.45
C LEU A 24 -11.09 -4.01 -24.45
N GLY A 25 -10.82 -5.21 -23.96
CA GLY A 25 -10.67 -6.44 -24.74
C GLY A 25 -9.35 -6.53 -25.52
N GLY A 26 -9.19 -7.61 -26.27
CA GLY A 26 -8.09 -7.81 -27.21
C GLY A 26 -6.70 -7.72 -26.59
N PHE A 27 -5.81 -6.95 -27.22
CA PHE A 27 -4.42 -6.76 -26.78
C PHE A 27 -4.20 -5.52 -25.91
N HIS A 28 -5.27 -4.89 -25.41
CA HIS A 28 -5.14 -3.73 -24.53
C HIS A 28 -4.44 -4.06 -23.22
N SER A 29 -3.57 -3.16 -22.80
CA SER A 29 -2.81 -3.22 -21.53
C SER A 29 -2.71 -1.84 -20.91
N ALA A 30 -2.38 -1.80 -19.63
CA ALA A 30 -2.22 -0.55 -18.91
C ALA A 30 -0.96 0.20 -19.38
N LYS A 31 -1.12 1.48 -19.74
CA LYS A 31 0.03 2.38 -19.92
C LYS A 31 0.47 2.83 -18.55
N CYS A 32 1.62 2.34 -18.06
CA CYS A 32 2.10 2.69 -16.74
C CYS A 32 3.62 2.85 -16.70
N LEU A 33 4.06 3.72 -15.81
CA LEU A 33 5.44 3.82 -15.37
C LEU A 33 5.56 3.13 -14.02
N MET A 34 6.65 2.41 -13.79
CA MET A 34 6.96 1.82 -12.50
C MET A 34 8.34 2.32 -12.05
N TYR A 35 8.36 2.92 -10.86
CA TYR A 35 9.59 3.20 -10.14
C TYR A 35 9.61 2.30 -8.91
N SER A 36 10.48 1.29 -8.92
CA SER A 36 10.64 0.33 -7.84
C SER A 36 11.90 0.66 -7.06
N VAL A 37 11.77 0.78 -5.73
CA VAL A 37 12.90 1.00 -4.82
C VAL A 37 13.50 -0.33 -4.38
N ASP A 38 14.69 -0.30 -3.80
CA ASP A 38 15.24 -1.45 -3.08
C ASP A 38 14.52 -1.56 -1.72
N PHE A 39 13.77 -2.64 -1.53
CA PHE A 39 12.99 -2.82 -0.31
C PHE A 39 13.85 -2.99 0.94
N ALA A 40 15.08 -3.49 0.82
CA ALA A 40 15.99 -3.58 1.96
C ALA A 40 16.33 -2.21 2.56
N GLU A 41 16.47 -1.18 1.72
CA GLU A 41 16.67 0.20 2.18
C GLU A 41 15.43 0.70 2.94
N VAL A 42 14.25 0.46 2.39
CA VAL A 42 12.97 0.87 3.01
C VAL A 42 12.75 0.16 4.34
N GLU A 43 12.94 -1.18 4.39
CA GLU A 43 12.81 -1.98 5.61
C GLU A 43 13.73 -1.46 6.71
N THR A 44 14.99 -1.17 6.36
CA THR A 44 15.96 -0.61 7.30
C THR A 44 15.49 0.72 7.89
N LEU A 45 14.99 1.64 7.07
CA LEU A 45 14.45 2.91 7.54
C LEU A 45 13.22 2.74 8.45
N GLN A 46 12.33 1.80 8.13
CA GLN A 46 11.17 1.47 8.95
C GLN A 46 11.58 0.89 10.31
N ARG A 47 12.48 -0.10 10.31
CA ARG A 47 12.98 -0.75 11.53
C ARG A 47 13.71 0.20 12.45
N GLU A 48 14.49 1.13 11.90
CA GLU A 48 15.24 2.15 12.63
C GLU A 48 14.41 3.40 12.96
N ASN A 49 13.11 3.40 12.60
CA ASN A 49 12.19 4.52 12.81
C ASN A 49 12.65 5.84 12.14
N ARG A 50 13.36 5.74 11.02
CA ARG A 50 13.92 6.87 10.24
C ARG A 50 12.89 7.35 9.20
N TRP A 51 11.73 7.81 9.68
CA TRP A 51 10.60 8.18 8.83
C TRP A 51 10.83 9.44 8.00
N VAL A 52 11.70 10.34 8.43
CA VAL A 52 12.06 11.52 7.65
C VAL A 52 12.77 11.12 6.36
N GLU A 53 13.77 10.26 6.45
CA GLU A 53 14.53 9.77 5.30
C GLU A 53 13.66 8.87 4.40
N ALA A 54 12.78 8.08 4.99
CA ALA A 54 11.79 7.32 4.25
C ALA A 54 10.85 8.25 3.46
N ALA A 55 10.44 9.39 4.04
CA ALA A 55 9.63 10.38 3.34
C ALA A 55 10.39 11.03 2.17
N GLU A 56 11.67 11.37 2.34
CA GLU A 56 12.50 11.90 1.26
C GLU A 56 12.61 10.91 0.08
N MET A 57 12.81 9.64 0.37
CA MET A 57 12.85 8.57 -0.65
C MET A 57 11.52 8.48 -1.41
N MET A 58 10.39 8.51 -0.71
CA MET A 58 9.06 8.43 -1.33
C MET A 58 8.73 9.68 -2.16
N VAL A 59 9.11 10.85 -1.69
CA VAL A 59 8.96 12.12 -2.41
C VAL A 59 9.81 12.10 -3.69
N ASP A 60 11.04 11.62 -3.65
CA ASP A 60 11.88 11.50 -4.86
C ASP A 60 11.25 10.51 -5.86
N ALA A 61 10.78 9.36 -5.40
CA ALA A 61 10.07 8.39 -6.24
C ALA A 61 8.83 9.01 -6.91
N ALA A 62 8.00 9.73 -6.15
CA ALA A 62 6.80 10.39 -6.67
C ALA A 62 7.14 11.45 -7.73
N ARG A 63 8.15 12.29 -7.47
CA ARG A 63 8.62 13.30 -8.41
C ARG A 63 9.21 12.71 -9.69
N ARG A 64 9.87 11.54 -9.60
CA ARG A 64 10.36 10.83 -10.80
C ARG A 64 9.21 10.33 -11.66
N LEU A 65 8.16 9.78 -11.05
CA LEU A 65 6.96 9.34 -11.77
C LEU A 65 6.26 10.53 -12.44
N GLU A 66 6.06 11.63 -11.74
CA GLU A 66 5.46 12.85 -12.31
C GLU A 66 6.28 13.39 -13.49
N ARG A 67 7.60 13.53 -13.32
CA ARG A 67 8.51 13.98 -14.42
C ARG A 67 8.55 12.99 -15.59
N GLY A 68 8.30 11.71 -15.33
CA GLY A 68 8.15 10.67 -16.36
C GLY A 68 6.84 10.74 -17.13
N GLY A 69 5.91 11.64 -16.75
CA GLY A 69 4.63 11.85 -17.42
C GLY A 69 3.50 10.97 -16.88
N ALA A 70 3.58 10.55 -15.62
CA ALA A 70 2.45 9.89 -14.96
C ALA A 70 1.32 10.89 -14.72
N ASP A 71 0.07 10.46 -14.90
CA ASP A 71 -1.15 11.24 -14.66
C ASP A 71 -1.66 11.10 -13.21
N CYS A 72 -1.28 10.02 -12.53
CA CYS A 72 -1.57 9.77 -11.12
C CYS A 72 -0.56 8.80 -10.52
N ILE A 73 -0.52 8.72 -9.21
CA ILE A 73 0.37 7.82 -8.46
C ILE A 73 -0.44 6.85 -7.62
N ILE A 74 -0.07 5.57 -7.70
CA ILE A 74 -0.46 4.53 -6.75
C ILE A 74 0.79 4.02 -6.04
N LEU A 75 0.69 3.78 -4.74
CA LEU A 75 1.77 3.27 -3.90
C LEU A 75 1.47 1.82 -3.49
N CYS A 76 2.33 0.89 -3.89
CA CYS A 76 2.10 -0.55 -3.74
C CYS A 76 2.50 -1.09 -2.37
N THR A 77 2.05 -0.44 -1.30
CA THR A 77 2.31 -0.83 0.09
C THR A 77 1.31 -0.15 1.01
N ASN A 78 0.90 -0.79 2.10
CA ASN A 78 0.07 -0.14 3.11
C ASN A 78 0.90 0.76 4.04
N THR A 79 1.99 0.24 4.60
CA THR A 79 2.79 0.91 5.64
C THR A 79 3.28 2.30 5.23
N MET A 80 3.76 2.45 3.99
CA MET A 80 4.30 3.75 3.53
C MET A 80 3.23 4.80 3.23
N HIS A 81 1.92 4.46 3.30
CA HIS A 81 0.85 5.45 3.31
C HIS A 81 0.88 6.35 4.56
N LYS A 82 1.63 5.98 5.59
CA LYS A 82 2.04 6.89 6.67
C LYS A 82 2.67 8.19 6.15
N LEU A 83 3.26 8.15 4.96
CA LEU A 83 3.92 9.29 4.32
C LEU A 83 3.07 9.92 3.20
N ALA A 84 1.79 9.55 3.08
CA ALA A 84 0.88 10.02 2.04
C ALA A 84 0.87 11.56 1.93
N ASP A 85 0.75 12.26 3.03
CA ASP A 85 0.77 13.73 3.08
C ASP A 85 2.05 14.34 2.49
N SER A 86 3.21 13.72 2.74
CA SER A 86 4.48 14.21 2.20
C SER A 86 4.56 13.99 0.69
N ILE A 87 4.04 12.86 0.21
CA ILE A 87 3.95 12.53 -1.21
C ILE A 87 3.01 13.51 -1.91
N GLU A 88 1.77 13.66 -1.42
CA GLU A 88 0.75 14.52 -2.01
C GLU A 88 1.21 15.97 -2.14
N ARG A 89 1.84 16.53 -1.10
CA ARG A 89 2.40 17.89 -1.14
C ARG A 89 3.58 18.05 -2.09
N SER A 90 4.21 16.99 -2.52
CA SER A 90 5.44 17.02 -3.33
C SER A 90 5.21 17.01 -4.83
N VAL A 91 4.02 16.64 -5.30
CA VAL A 91 3.62 16.49 -6.69
C VAL A 91 2.32 17.24 -6.98
N ARG A 92 2.02 17.46 -8.26
CA ARG A 92 0.79 18.11 -8.72
C ARG A 92 -0.26 17.12 -9.23
N ILE A 93 0.17 15.91 -9.53
CA ILE A 93 -0.72 14.83 -10.01
C ILE A 93 -1.37 14.13 -8.82
N PRO A 94 -2.59 13.59 -8.98
CA PRO A 94 -3.30 12.89 -7.91
C PRO A 94 -2.51 11.71 -7.35
N PHE A 95 -2.51 11.59 -6.02
CA PHE A 95 -2.09 10.40 -5.30
C PHE A 95 -3.34 9.63 -4.87
N LEU A 96 -3.46 8.37 -5.31
CA LEU A 96 -4.59 7.52 -4.97
C LEU A 96 -4.28 6.73 -3.70
N HIS A 97 -4.87 7.16 -2.59
CA HIS A 97 -4.65 6.52 -1.31
C HIS A 97 -5.32 5.15 -1.24
N ILE A 98 -4.57 4.12 -0.89
CA ILE A 98 -5.01 2.70 -0.92
C ILE A 98 -6.26 2.41 -0.06
N ALA A 99 -6.45 3.14 1.03
CA ALA A 99 -7.59 2.96 1.92
C ALA A 99 -8.90 3.46 1.30
N ASP A 100 -8.85 4.45 0.39
CA ASP A 100 -10.06 5.07 -0.16
C ASP A 100 -10.89 4.08 -1.00
N PRO A 101 -10.36 3.42 -2.04
CA PRO A 101 -11.14 2.44 -2.80
C PRO A 101 -11.52 1.21 -1.95
N THR A 102 -10.75 0.89 -0.92
CA THR A 102 -11.10 -0.16 0.04
C THR A 102 -12.35 0.23 0.83
N ALA A 103 -12.39 1.45 1.39
CA ALA A 103 -13.54 1.96 2.12
C ALA A 103 -14.79 2.06 1.23
N GLU A 104 -14.64 2.59 0.02
CA GLU A 104 -15.74 2.67 -0.95
C GLU A 104 -16.33 1.30 -1.27
N ARG A 105 -15.49 0.28 -1.40
CA ARG A 105 -15.95 -1.09 -1.61
C ARG A 105 -16.69 -1.65 -0.41
N ILE A 106 -16.17 -1.45 0.81
CA ILE A 106 -16.80 -1.89 2.07
C ILE A 106 -18.21 -1.29 2.18
N ILE A 107 -18.34 0.02 1.96
CA ILE A 107 -19.62 0.75 2.01
C ILE A 107 -20.58 0.22 0.92
N THR A 108 -20.10 -0.03 -0.28
CA THR A 108 -20.91 -0.56 -1.38
C THR A 108 -21.47 -1.95 -1.06
N GLU A 109 -20.74 -2.76 -0.29
CA GLU A 109 -21.22 -4.06 0.20
C GLU A 109 -22.16 -3.95 1.40
N GLY A 110 -22.45 -2.74 1.88
CA GLY A 110 -23.33 -2.48 3.02
C GLY A 110 -22.72 -2.85 4.38
N LEU A 111 -21.40 -2.88 4.47
CA LEU A 111 -20.68 -3.17 5.71
C LEU A 111 -20.28 -1.88 6.41
N ASP A 112 -20.37 -1.85 7.73
CA ASP A 112 -19.97 -0.74 8.60
C ASP A 112 -18.85 -1.12 9.59
N THR A 113 -18.61 -2.39 9.76
CA THR A 113 -17.61 -2.93 10.70
C THR A 113 -16.70 -3.93 9.98
N ILE A 114 -15.40 -3.72 10.08
CA ILE A 114 -14.40 -4.57 9.43
C ILE A 114 -13.27 -4.95 10.38
N ALA A 115 -12.59 -6.06 10.09
CA ALA A 115 -11.33 -6.39 10.72
C ALA A 115 -10.17 -5.95 9.82
N LEU A 116 -9.18 -5.27 10.41
CA LEU A 116 -7.97 -4.81 9.71
C LEU A 116 -6.79 -5.70 10.12
N LEU A 117 -6.22 -6.39 9.14
CA LEU A 117 -5.00 -7.16 9.27
C LEU A 117 -3.90 -6.54 8.40
N GLY A 118 -2.70 -6.39 8.95
CA GLY A 118 -1.58 -5.80 8.24
C GLY A 118 -0.31 -5.77 9.10
N THR A 119 0.66 -4.96 8.70
CA THR A 119 1.81 -4.71 9.57
C THR A 119 1.35 -4.03 10.86
N ARG A 120 2.16 -4.10 11.90
CA ARG A 120 1.89 -3.37 13.16
C ARG A 120 1.61 -1.88 12.89
N PHE A 121 2.38 -1.24 12.01
CA PHE A 121 2.16 0.15 11.61
C PHE A 121 0.75 0.37 11.02
N THR A 122 0.31 -0.51 10.14
CA THR A 122 -1.00 -0.41 9.48
C THR A 122 -2.14 -0.61 10.47
N MET A 123 -2.00 -1.54 11.42
CA MET A 123 -3.04 -1.85 12.40
C MET A 123 -3.11 -0.84 13.54
N GLU A 124 -1.97 -0.31 14.01
CA GLU A 124 -1.88 0.47 15.25
C GLU A 124 -1.85 1.98 15.03
N GLU A 125 -1.41 2.46 13.86
CA GLU A 125 -1.27 3.89 13.59
C GLU A 125 -2.45 4.46 12.82
N ASP A 126 -2.71 5.76 12.98
CA ASP A 126 -3.91 6.43 12.48
C ASP A 126 -3.93 6.64 10.95
N PHE A 127 -2.78 6.58 10.27
CA PHE A 127 -2.70 6.89 8.84
C PHE A 127 -3.58 5.97 7.96
N TYR A 128 -3.87 4.76 8.39
CA TYR A 128 -4.74 3.84 7.68
C TYR A 128 -6.08 3.65 8.42
N ARG A 129 -6.01 3.20 9.68
CA ARG A 129 -7.21 2.97 10.50
C ARG A 129 -8.01 4.25 10.70
N GLY A 130 -7.36 5.34 11.13
CA GLY A 130 -8.00 6.63 11.33
C GLY A 130 -8.65 7.15 10.04
N ARG A 131 -8.01 6.96 8.88
CA ARG A 131 -8.63 7.35 7.60
C ARG A 131 -9.92 6.59 7.32
N LEU A 132 -10.01 5.30 7.64
CA LEU A 132 -11.24 4.51 7.50
C LEU A 132 -12.32 4.95 8.50
N GLU A 133 -11.95 5.25 9.74
CA GLU A 133 -12.84 5.66 10.80
C GLU A 133 -13.30 7.11 10.60
N ASP A 134 -12.37 8.07 10.43
CA ASP A 134 -12.70 9.50 10.42
C ASP A 134 -13.33 9.98 9.10
N LYS A 135 -12.89 9.44 7.96
CA LYS A 135 -13.35 9.87 6.64
C LYS A 135 -14.56 9.08 6.14
N TYR A 136 -14.66 7.81 6.53
CA TYR A 136 -15.65 6.89 5.98
C TYR A 136 -16.63 6.34 7.02
N ASP A 137 -16.51 6.75 8.28
CA ASP A 137 -17.37 6.32 9.41
C ASP A 137 -17.44 4.79 9.58
N LEU A 138 -16.33 4.10 9.29
CA LEU A 138 -16.22 2.68 9.44
C LEU A 138 -15.70 2.30 10.83
N LYS A 139 -16.26 1.28 11.45
CA LYS A 139 -15.73 0.70 12.68
C LYS A 139 -14.63 -0.32 12.34
N VAL A 140 -13.39 -0.04 12.79
CA VAL A 140 -12.23 -0.88 12.50
C VAL A 140 -11.81 -1.68 13.74
N LEU A 141 -11.86 -3.00 13.62
CA LEU A 141 -11.39 -3.93 14.65
C LEU A 141 -9.98 -4.39 14.29
N ILE A 142 -9.12 -4.49 15.27
CA ILE A 142 -7.77 -5.05 15.13
C ILE A 142 -7.59 -6.21 16.13
N PRO A 143 -6.73 -7.19 15.82
CA PRO A 143 -6.46 -8.31 16.72
C PRO A 143 -5.80 -7.87 18.04
N GLU A 144 -5.73 -8.77 19.00
CA GLU A 144 -4.95 -8.57 20.22
C GLU A 144 -3.45 -8.46 19.93
N LYS A 145 -2.70 -7.90 20.87
CA LYS A 145 -1.27 -7.56 20.66
C LYS A 145 -0.44 -8.75 20.16
N ALA A 146 -0.60 -9.92 20.76
CA ALA A 146 0.17 -11.12 20.38
C ALA A 146 -0.10 -11.56 18.95
N GLU A 147 -1.35 -11.47 18.51
CA GLU A 147 -1.77 -11.79 17.14
C GLU A 147 -1.26 -10.75 16.14
N ARG A 148 -1.27 -9.45 16.52
CA ARG A 148 -0.69 -8.40 15.67
C ARG A 148 0.81 -8.59 15.46
N ASP A 149 1.53 -8.98 16.52
CA ASP A 149 2.96 -9.27 16.45
C ASP A 149 3.22 -10.49 15.53
N LEU A 150 2.40 -11.54 15.62
CA LEU A 150 2.47 -12.69 14.73
C LEU A 150 2.25 -12.30 13.26
N ILE A 151 1.18 -11.58 12.96
CA ILE A 151 0.87 -11.13 11.60
C ILE A 151 2.00 -10.26 11.04
N HIS A 152 2.55 -9.37 11.86
CA HIS A 152 3.68 -8.53 11.48
C HIS A 152 4.90 -9.34 11.04
N HIS A 153 5.27 -10.37 11.82
CA HIS A 153 6.38 -11.26 11.48
C HIS A 153 6.11 -12.07 10.20
N VAL A 154 4.90 -12.62 10.06
CA VAL A 154 4.52 -13.34 8.83
C VAL A 154 4.67 -12.43 7.59
N ILE A 155 4.27 -11.16 7.70
CA ILE A 155 4.41 -10.22 6.56
C ILE A 155 5.89 -10.01 6.21
N TYR A 156 6.77 -9.71 7.18
CA TYR A 156 8.16 -9.37 6.89
C TYR A 156 9.03 -10.60 6.65
N ASP A 157 8.85 -11.68 7.40
CA ASP A 157 9.74 -12.85 7.38
C ASP A 157 9.33 -13.88 6.33
N GLU A 158 8.12 -13.74 5.76
CA GLU A 158 7.59 -14.66 4.76
C GLU A 158 7.07 -13.94 3.52
N LEU A 159 5.99 -13.17 3.62
CA LEU A 159 5.30 -12.61 2.45
C LEU A 159 6.14 -11.60 1.66
N CYS A 160 6.90 -10.74 2.33
CA CYS A 160 7.83 -9.83 1.68
C CYS A 160 9.03 -10.53 1.00
N LEU A 161 9.26 -11.79 1.35
CA LEU A 161 10.26 -12.66 0.72
C LEU A 161 9.66 -13.60 -0.33
N GLY A 162 8.37 -13.40 -0.69
CA GLY A 162 7.65 -14.26 -1.64
C GLY A 162 7.36 -15.67 -1.12
N GLN A 163 7.49 -15.91 0.20
CA GLN A 163 7.24 -17.20 0.83
C GLN A 163 5.81 -17.28 1.35
N ILE A 164 5.11 -18.35 1.01
CA ILE A 164 3.78 -18.67 1.55
C ILE A 164 3.92 -19.99 2.28
N ARG A 165 3.89 -19.95 3.61
CA ARG A 165 4.03 -21.14 4.46
C ARG A 165 2.66 -21.62 4.92
N GLU A 166 2.43 -22.93 4.81
CA GLU A 166 1.16 -23.54 5.21
C GLU A 166 0.91 -23.37 6.72
N ALA A 167 1.94 -23.55 7.54
CA ALA A 167 1.87 -23.35 8.99
C ALA A 167 1.49 -21.93 9.44
N SER A 168 1.58 -20.93 8.56
CA SER A 168 1.18 -19.56 8.85
C SER A 168 -0.21 -19.21 8.29
N ARG A 169 -0.86 -20.17 7.59
CA ARG A 169 -2.24 -20.05 7.09
C ARG A 169 -3.28 -20.58 8.07
N ASP A 170 -2.89 -21.57 8.90
CA ASP A 170 -3.72 -22.25 9.88
C ASP A 170 -3.76 -21.50 11.22
#